data_1346d8b51737ad8a875ab6ee7610191f
#
_entry.id   1346d8b51737ad8a875ab6ee7610191f
#
_cell.length_a   1.000
_cell.length_b   1.000
_cell.length_c   1.000
_cell.angle_alpha   90.00
_cell.angle_beta   90.00
_cell.angle_gamma   90.00
#
_symmetry.space_group_name_H-M   'P 1'
#
loop_
_entity.id
_entity.type
_entity.pdbx_description
1 polymer ?
#
loop_
_entity_poly.entity_id
_entity_poly.type
_entity_poly.pdbx_seq_one_letter_code
_entity_poly.pdbx_strand_id
1 'polypeptide(L)'
;MTTPALLLAYAGCDTCRKARSWLDASAIPFELRPIVEQPPTVDELRRWIAASGVPLRRWLNTSGQSYRALGKARVDAATDDELIGWLAADGKLVKRPVLVRDGTVLVGFRPEAWETALQG
;
A
#
# COMPACT_ATOMS: atom_id res chain seq x y z
N MET A 1 19.18 -4.27 -16.34
CA MET A 1 18.78 -5.06 -15.15
C MET A 1 17.49 -4.52 -14.59
N THR A 2 16.60 -5.41 -14.20
CA THR A 2 15.31 -5.03 -13.65
C THR A 2 15.43 -4.86 -12.14
N THR A 3 15.04 -3.70 -11.61
CA THR A 3 15.00 -3.48 -10.17
C THR A 3 13.86 -4.31 -9.57
N PRO A 4 14.11 -5.09 -8.50
CA PRO A 4 13.02 -5.80 -7.85
C PRO A 4 11.98 -4.82 -7.31
N ALA A 5 10.72 -5.23 -7.39
CA ALA A 5 9.64 -4.47 -6.76
C ALA A 5 9.69 -4.66 -5.26
N LEU A 6 9.21 -3.67 -4.51
CA LEU A 6 9.00 -3.78 -3.07
C LEU A 6 7.51 -3.98 -2.85
N LEU A 7 7.13 -5.10 -2.24
CA LEU A 7 5.73 -5.40 -1.95
C LEU A 7 5.48 -5.28 -0.45
N LEU A 8 4.68 -4.31 -0.05
CA LEU A 8 4.25 -4.17 1.34
C LEU A 8 2.93 -4.91 1.49
N ALA A 9 2.94 -5.97 2.28
CA ALA A 9 1.82 -6.88 2.38
C ALA A 9 1.67 -7.46 3.78
N TYR A 10 0.51 -8.03 4.04
CA TYR A 10 0.17 -8.67 5.31
C TYR A 10 -0.19 -10.14 5.05
N ALA A 11 0.38 -11.04 5.85
CA ALA A 11 0.22 -12.49 5.62
C ALA A 11 -1.25 -12.95 5.69
N GLY A 12 -2.07 -12.32 6.53
CA GLY A 12 -3.48 -12.66 6.67
C GLY A 12 -4.42 -12.02 5.64
N CYS A 13 -3.87 -11.39 4.62
CA CYS A 13 -4.65 -10.64 3.64
C CYS A 13 -4.81 -11.44 2.34
N ASP A 14 -6.05 -11.78 1.97
CA ASP A 14 -6.32 -12.53 0.73
C ASP A 14 -5.89 -11.76 -0.50
N THR A 15 -6.15 -10.48 -0.55
CA THR A 15 -5.76 -9.61 -1.66
C THR A 15 -4.24 -9.61 -1.82
N CYS A 16 -3.51 -9.59 -0.71
CA CYS A 16 -2.04 -9.65 -0.73
C CYS A 16 -1.55 -10.97 -1.31
N ARG A 17 -2.19 -12.09 -0.95
CA ARG A 17 -1.82 -13.40 -1.49
C ARG A 17 -2.07 -13.46 -3.00
N LYS A 18 -3.18 -12.91 -3.46
CA LYS A 18 -3.48 -12.85 -4.90
C LYS A 18 -2.44 -12.03 -5.64
N ALA A 19 -2.02 -10.92 -5.07
CA ALA A 19 -0.99 -10.07 -5.67
C ALA A 19 0.36 -10.80 -5.77
N ARG A 20 0.75 -11.50 -4.73
CA ARG A 20 2.00 -12.28 -4.73
C ARG A 20 1.96 -13.38 -5.80
N SER A 21 0.86 -14.10 -5.88
CA SER A 21 0.69 -15.14 -6.90
C SER A 21 0.76 -14.56 -8.31
N TRP A 22 0.15 -13.40 -8.52
CA TRP A 22 0.19 -12.73 -9.81
C TRP A 22 1.61 -12.31 -10.19
N LEU A 23 2.37 -11.75 -9.23
CA LEU A 23 3.77 -11.37 -9.45
C LEU A 23 4.62 -12.58 -9.81
N ASP A 24 4.45 -13.68 -9.09
CA ASP A 24 5.18 -14.93 -9.38
C ASP A 24 4.83 -15.45 -10.77
N ALA A 25 3.55 -15.49 -11.12
CA ALA A 25 3.11 -15.98 -12.42
C ALA A 25 3.59 -15.06 -13.56
N SER A 26 3.76 -13.79 -13.29
CA SER A 26 4.23 -12.80 -14.27
C SER A 26 5.76 -12.71 -14.30
N ALA A 27 6.46 -13.50 -13.50
CA ALA A 27 7.92 -13.51 -13.40
C ALA A 27 8.51 -12.15 -13.04
N ILE A 28 7.80 -11.39 -12.19
CA ILE A 28 8.27 -10.10 -11.70
C ILE A 28 8.92 -10.31 -10.33
N PRO A 29 10.23 -10.07 -10.19
CA PRO A 29 10.89 -10.24 -8.91
C PRO A 29 10.44 -9.18 -7.91
N PHE A 30 10.27 -9.59 -6.66
CA PHE A 30 9.89 -8.66 -5.61
C PHE A 30 10.47 -9.05 -4.26
N GLU A 31 10.67 -8.04 -3.41
CA GLU A 31 11.00 -8.22 -2.01
C GLU A 31 9.73 -7.98 -1.20
N LEU A 32 9.48 -8.85 -0.22
CA LEU A 32 8.33 -8.71 0.67
C LEU A 32 8.73 -7.91 1.89
N ARG A 33 7.97 -6.84 2.15
CA ARG A 33 8.10 -6.07 3.39
C ARG A 33 6.81 -6.25 4.19
N PRO A 34 6.88 -6.84 5.39
CA PRO A 34 5.69 -7.06 6.21
C PRO A 34 5.18 -5.72 6.73
N ILE A 35 4.04 -5.29 6.22
CA ILE A 35 3.55 -3.92 6.43
C ILE A 35 3.16 -3.64 7.88
N VAL A 36 2.79 -4.67 8.65
CA VAL A 36 2.41 -4.49 10.05
C VAL A 36 3.64 -4.28 10.93
N GLU A 37 4.68 -5.10 10.73
CA GLU A 37 5.93 -5.03 11.50
C GLU A 37 6.82 -3.88 11.03
N GLN A 38 6.74 -3.53 9.75
CA GLN A 38 7.56 -2.49 9.13
C GLN A 38 6.67 -1.57 8.29
N PRO A 39 5.84 -0.75 8.94
CA PRO A 39 4.96 0.15 8.18
C PRO A 39 5.76 1.19 7.41
N PRO A 40 5.16 1.80 6.39
CA PRO A 40 5.81 2.90 5.68
C PRO A 40 6.15 4.03 6.64
N THR A 41 7.29 4.67 6.43
CA THR A 41 7.65 5.87 7.18
C THR A 41 6.87 7.07 6.65
N VAL A 42 6.88 8.16 7.42
CA VAL A 42 6.25 9.42 6.98
C VAL A 42 6.84 9.88 5.65
N ASP A 43 8.17 9.85 5.52
CA ASP A 43 8.84 10.28 4.28
C ASP A 43 8.48 9.38 3.11
N GLU A 44 8.43 8.07 3.32
CA GLU A 44 8.01 7.12 2.29
C GLU A 44 6.58 7.40 1.85
N LEU A 45 5.68 7.60 2.81
CA LEU A 45 4.28 7.87 2.50
C LEU A 45 4.12 9.14 1.68
N ARG A 46 4.83 10.21 2.04
CA ARG A 46 4.76 11.45 1.28
C ARG A 46 5.19 11.25 -0.18
N ARG A 47 6.30 10.53 -0.39
CA ARG A 47 6.80 10.25 -1.74
C ARG A 47 5.87 9.30 -2.50
N TRP A 48 5.44 8.24 -1.86
CA TRP A 48 4.65 7.19 -2.50
C TRP A 48 3.23 7.65 -2.82
N ILE A 49 2.61 8.40 -1.93
CA ILE A 49 1.28 8.95 -2.19
C ILE A 49 1.31 9.85 -3.41
N ALA A 50 2.29 10.75 -3.48
CA ALA A 50 2.45 11.64 -4.63
C ALA A 50 2.68 10.85 -5.92
N ALA A 51 3.58 9.84 -5.88
CA ALA A 51 3.91 9.05 -7.06
C ALA A 51 2.74 8.16 -7.53
N SER A 52 1.89 7.72 -6.60
CA SER A 52 0.79 6.82 -6.91
C SER A 52 -0.34 7.49 -7.71
N GLY A 53 -0.49 8.80 -7.57
CA GLY A 53 -1.64 9.51 -8.11
C GLY A 53 -2.96 9.16 -7.41
N VAL A 54 -2.90 8.38 -6.34
CA VAL A 54 -4.08 7.98 -5.57
C VAL A 54 -4.26 8.95 -4.40
N PRO A 55 -5.46 9.52 -4.22
CA PRO A 55 -5.68 10.44 -3.10
C PRO A 55 -5.36 9.80 -1.75
N LEU A 56 -4.82 10.59 -0.83
CA LEU A 56 -4.40 10.13 0.49
C LEU A 56 -5.49 9.30 1.19
N ARG A 57 -6.74 9.74 1.13
CA ARG A 57 -7.81 9.05 1.85
C ARG A 57 -8.10 7.65 1.29
N ARG A 58 -7.72 7.37 0.06
CA ARG A 58 -7.83 6.03 -0.52
C ARG A 58 -6.70 5.09 -0.10
N TRP A 59 -5.69 5.62 0.56
CA TRP A 59 -4.63 4.83 1.16
C TRP A 59 -5.05 4.19 2.49
N LEU A 60 -6.25 4.52 2.99
CA LEU A 60 -6.76 3.97 4.23
C LEU A 60 -7.46 2.64 4.01
N ASN A 61 -7.17 1.67 4.88
CA ASN A 61 -7.89 0.41 4.92
C ASN A 61 -9.16 0.60 5.74
N THR A 62 -10.27 0.94 5.07
CA THR A 62 -11.52 1.27 5.73
C THR A 62 -12.28 0.06 6.24
N SER A 63 -11.85 -1.14 5.90
CA SER A 63 -12.49 -2.40 6.32
C SER A 63 -11.90 -2.97 7.60
N GLY A 64 -10.80 -2.41 8.10
CA GLY A 64 -10.04 -2.98 9.20
C GLY A 64 -10.43 -2.42 10.56
N GLN A 65 -9.93 -3.10 11.60
CA GLN A 65 -10.18 -2.69 12.97
C GLN A 65 -9.52 -1.35 13.32
N SER A 66 -8.35 -1.07 12.76
CA SER A 66 -7.65 0.19 13.02
C SER A 66 -8.47 1.39 12.58
N TYR A 67 -9.09 1.29 11.40
CA TYR A 67 -9.98 2.36 10.91
C TYR A 67 -11.20 2.50 11.83
N ARG A 68 -11.82 1.38 12.20
CA ARG A 68 -13.00 1.40 13.08
C ARG A 68 -12.67 1.98 14.45
N ALA A 69 -11.48 1.71 14.97
CA ALA A 69 -11.04 2.25 16.25
C ALA A 69 -10.89 3.77 16.22
N LEU A 70 -10.41 4.31 15.10
CA LEU A 70 -10.32 5.77 14.92
C LEU A 70 -11.70 6.39 14.76
N GLY A 71 -12.56 5.75 13.97
CA GLY A 71 -13.89 6.23 13.66
C GLY A 71 -13.92 7.16 12.46
N LYS A 72 -14.96 7.05 11.66
CA LYS A 72 -15.11 7.81 10.42
C LYS A 72 -15.06 9.33 10.66
N ALA A 73 -15.72 9.81 11.69
CA ALA A 73 -15.79 11.24 11.99
C ALA A 73 -14.40 11.82 12.29
N ARG A 74 -13.60 11.07 13.05
CA ARG A 74 -12.25 11.50 13.39
C ARG A 74 -11.35 11.52 12.16
N VAL A 75 -11.47 10.49 11.32
CA VAL A 75 -10.72 10.42 10.07
C VAL A 75 -11.12 11.56 9.13
N ASP A 76 -12.40 11.82 8.98
CA ASP A 76 -12.90 12.88 8.09
C ASP A 76 -12.44 14.27 8.54
N ALA A 77 -12.29 14.47 9.84
CA ALA A 77 -11.85 15.75 10.42
C ALA A 77 -10.33 15.92 10.45
N ALA A 78 -9.56 14.86 10.18
CA ALA A 78 -8.12 14.88 10.29
C ALA A 78 -7.47 15.67 9.15
N THR A 79 -6.33 16.30 9.44
CA THR A 79 -5.48 16.90 8.42
C THR A 79 -4.70 15.80 7.68
N ASP A 80 -4.14 16.14 6.53
CA ASP A 80 -3.30 15.21 5.79
C ASP A 80 -2.10 14.77 6.62
N ASP A 81 -1.46 15.69 7.33
CA ASP A 81 -0.31 15.36 8.19
C ASP A 81 -0.70 14.39 9.31
N GLU A 82 -1.87 14.58 9.91
CA GLU A 82 -2.37 13.65 10.92
C GLU A 82 -2.60 12.26 10.35
N LEU A 83 -3.23 12.17 9.18
CA LEU A 83 -3.48 10.90 8.51
C LEU A 83 -2.18 10.17 8.17
N ILE A 84 -1.21 10.90 7.63
CA ILE A 84 0.09 10.32 7.29
C ILE A 84 0.78 9.80 8.55
N GLY A 85 0.73 10.54 9.64
CA GLY A 85 1.28 10.11 10.92
C GLY A 85 0.63 8.82 11.43
N TRP A 86 -0.68 8.71 11.31
CA TRP A 86 -1.40 7.50 11.74
C TRP A 86 -1.07 6.30 10.85
N LEU A 87 -0.94 6.51 9.54
CA LEU A 87 -0.54 5.44 8.61
C LEU A 87 0.86 4.94 8.93
N ALA A 88 1.78 5.84 9.23
CA ALA A 88 3.16 5.46 9.57
C ALA A 88 3.24 4.74 10.91
N ALA A 89 2.33 5.03 11.84
CA ALA A 89 2.31 4.41 13.15
C ALA A 89 1.61 3.05 13.17
N ASP A 90 0.76 2.76 12.19
CA ASP A 90 -0.05 1.54 12.18
C ASP A 90 -0.22 1.00 10.76
N GLY A 91 0.58 -0.01 10.44
CA GLY A 91 0.53 -0.64 9.11
C GLY A 91 -0.80 -1.30 8.78
N LYS A 92 -1.60 -1.64 9.77
CA LYS A 92 -2.94 -2.20 9.54
C LYS A 92 -3.92 -1.16 9.01
N LEU A 93 -3.62 0.12 9.22
CA LEU A 93 -4.45 1.21 8.71
C LEU A 93 -4.20 1.46 7.22
N VAL A 94 -3.07 1.01 6.69
CA VAL A 94 -2.69 1.21 5.29
C VAL A 94 -3.42 0.21 4.40
N LYS A 95 -3.98 0.69 3.29
CA LYS A 95 -4.58 -0.18 2.28
C LYS A 95 -3.52 -1.08 1.66
N ARG A 96 -3.81 -2.36 1.54
CA ARG A 96 -2.85 -3.39 1.12
C ARG A 96 -3.32 -4.11 -0.14
N PRO A 97 -2.38 -4.63 -0.94
CA PRO A 97 -0.94 -4.41 -0.85
C PRO A 97 -0.52 -3.07 -1.44
N VAL A 98 0.71 -2.64 -1.13
CA VAL A 98 1.35 -1.50 -1.79
C VAL A 98 2.56 -2.05 -2.54
N LEU A 99 2.68 -1.71 -3.82
CA LEU A 99 3.82 -2.11 -4.63
C LEU A 99 4.59 -0.88 -5.07
N VAL A 100 5.90 -0.92 -4.86
CA VAL A 100 6.79 0.16 -5.27
C VAL A 100 7.89 -0.40 -6.16
N ARG A 101 8.03 0.14 -7.36
CA ARG A 101 9.12 -0.21 -8.28
C ARG A 101 9.54 1.02 -9.05
N ASP A 102 10.75 1.51 -8.80
CA ASP A 102 11.24 2.77 -9.35
C ASP A 102 10.24 3.90 -9.04
N GLY A 103 9.78 4.62 -10.01
CA GLY A 103 8.80 5.69 -9.81
C GLY A 103 7.35 5.24 -9.82
N THR A 104 7.09 3.94 -9.91
CA THR A 104 5.74 3.39 -9.97
C THR A 104 5.28 2.95 -8.58
N VAL A 105 4.12 3.44 -8.12
CA VAL A 105 3.53 3.05 -6.84
C VAL A 105 2.07 2.65 -7.08
N LEU A 106 1.74 1.43 -6.68
CA LEU A 106 0.40 0.87 -6.84
C LEU A 106 -0.19 0.54 -5.47
N VAL A 107 -1.45 0.90 -5.26
CA VAL A 107 -2.14 0.71 -3.99
C VAL A 107 -3.37 -0.17 -4.21
N GLY A 108 -3.46 -1.25 -3.45
CA GLY A 108 -4.47 -2.28 -3.68
C GLY A 108 -4.12 -3.10 -4.91
N PHE A 109 -4.70 -4.28 -5.03
CA PHE A 109 -4.39 -5.17 -6.15
C PHE A 109 -5.52 -5.18 -7.18
N ARG A 110 -5.18 -4.74 -8.39
CA ARG A 110 -6.07 -4.79 -9.55
C ARG A 110 -5.25 -5.31 -10.72
N PRO A 111 -5.46 -6.56 -11.14
CA PRO A 111 -4.58 -7.20 -12.14
C PRO A 111 -4.39 -6.38 -13.41
N GLU A 112 -5.46 -5.80 -13.95
CA GLU A 112 -5.37 -5.01 -15.19
C GLU A 112 -4.49 -3.78 -15.01
N ALA A 113 -4.64 -3.10 -13.89
CA ALA A 113 -3.85 -1.90 -13.59
C ALA A 113 -2.39 -2.25 -13.36
N TRP A 114 -2.14 -3.36 -12.67
CA TRP A 114 -0.77 -3.83 -12.43
C TRP A 114 -0.09 -4.26 -13.71
N GLU A 115 -0.82 -4.95 -14.58
CA GLU A 115 -0.26 -5.34 -15.87
C GLU A 115 0.13 -4.14 -16.70
N THR A 116 -0.75 -3.15 -16.80
CA THR A 116 -0.45 -1.91 -17.53
C THR A 116 0.77 -1.19 -16.96
N ALA A 117 0.85 -1.08 -15.64
CA ALA A 117 1.93 -0.33 -14.99
C ALA A 117 3.28 -1.05 -15.03
N LEU A 118 3.28 -2.39 -14.96
CA LEU A 118 4.51 -3.16 -14.79
C LEU A 118 4.97 -3.87 -16.07
N GLN A 119 4.07 -4.17 -16.98
CA GLN A 119 4.37 -4.91 -18.22
C GLN A 119 3.96 -4.14 -19.47
N GLY A 120 3.19 -3.12 -19.33
CA GLY A 120 2.82 -2.24 -20.44
C GLY A 120 3.92 -1.24 -20.78
#